data_fce893b177c9f0c401c29c968da9a33f
#
_entry.id   fce893b177c9f0c401c29c968da9a33f
#
_cell.length_a   1.000
_cell.length_b   1.000
_cell.length_c   1.000
_cell.angle_alpha   90.00
_cell.angle_beta   90.00
_cell.angle_gamma   90.00
#
_symmetry.space_group_name_H-M   'P 1'
#
loop_
_entity.id
_entity.type
_entity.pdbx_description
1 polymer ?
#
loop_
_entity_poly.entity_id
_entity_poly.type
_entity_poly.pdbx_seq_one_letter_code
_entity_poly.pdbx_strand_id
1 'polypeptide(L)'
;MGAFCEDSRVKFPTLMHLMGMGYKYISQRGLFTKYVTIPKTESDTLTNILLQPFSEAYLRLNPLSTQDDADAMLHRIQKSLNNDDLGRQFYKEILLDTTNKIIDLSSPTNFIRNNTFQVATEMTCGDLSYDNFRPDITIFINGLPLAFIEVKKENNHEGVDAERKRMKTRFTNPCFRRFLNITQIMVFSNDMEYDEQLKQGAYYATIGKTNTLYNCFREEGQNSFPIQKRYHPVTPEDEEILLRDNNVPQYKNNSDYKTNCKAETPTKRLCESLFSFERFYFFLRYGIAYVDHPNGLQKHVMRYPQVFATKAIERHLDKGEQKGIIWHTQGSGKTALAYFNVKYLTDYYSQQGIVPQFFFIVDRIDLLEQAQK
;
A
#
# COMPACT_ATOMS: atom_id res chain seq x y z
N MET A 1 30.47 15.13 4.11
CA MET A 1 29.21 14.42 4.09
C MET A 1 29.42 13.16 3.28
N GLY A 2 29.13 11.98 3.82
CA GLY A 2 29.44 10.72 3.16
C GLY A 2 28.74 10.58 1.81
N ALA A 3 29.44 10.08 0.82
CA ALA A 3 29.00 9.91 -0.56
C ALA A 3 27.80 8.95 -0.76
N PHE A 4 27.20 8.43 0.30
CA PHE A 4 26.12 7.45 0.26
C PHE A 4 25.09 7.71 1.38
N CYS A 5 24.19 8.67 1.15
CA CYS A 5 23.12 8.97 2.10
C CYS A 5 21.80 8.34 1.61
N GLU A 6 21.13 7.57 2.48
CA GLU A 6 19.84 6.94 2.23
C GLU A 6 18.78 7.97 1.80
N ASP A 7 18.76 9.10 2.48
CA ASP A 7 17.81 10.18 2.21
C ASP A 7 17.92 10.73 0.79
N SER A 8 19.13 11.12 0.37
CA SER A 8 19.34 11.75 -0.93
C SER A 8 19.28 10.77 -2.11
N ARG A 9 19.52 9.48 -1.86
CA ARG A 9 19.53 8.46 -2.92
C ARG A 9 18.22 7.71 -3.07
N VAL A 10 17.53 7.41 -1.98
CA VAL A 10 16.36 6.54 -2.00
C VAL A 10 15.11 7.28 -1.52
N LYS A 11 15.10 7.81 -0.29
CA LYS A 11 13.92 8.35 0.36
C LYS A 11 13.31 9.54 -0.40
N PHE A 12 14.07 10.62 -0.59
CA PHE A 12 13.54 11.81 -1.26
C PHE A 12 13.29 11.61 -2.76
N PRO A 13 14.14 10.89 -3.52
CA PRO A 13 13.77 10.48 -4.87
C PRO A 13 12.47 9.68 -4.95
N THR A 14 12.22 8.75 -4.00
CA THR A 14 10.96 8.01 -3.94
C THR A 14 9.76 8.93 -3.74
N LEU A 15 9.86 9.92 -2.86
CA LEU A 15 8.81 10.94 -2.68
C LEU A 15 8.57 11.74 -3.94
N MET A 16 9.64 12.17 -4.63
CA MET A 16 9.52 12.88 -5.91
C MET A 16 8.83 12.01 -6.97
N HIS A 17 9.11 10.70 -7.01
CA HIS A 17 8.41 9.79 -7.92
C HIS A 17 6.93 9.63 -7.57
N LEU A 18 6.58 9.47 -6.29
CA LEU A 18 5.18 9.40 -5.85
C LEU A 18 4.44 10.71 -6.17
N MET A 19 5.05 11.86 -5.88
CA MET A 19 4.48 13.17 -6.23
C MET A 19 4.30 13.30 -7.74
N GLY A 20 5.27 12.87 -8.54
CA GLY A 20 5.16 12.80 -10.00
C GLY A 20 4.07 11.87 -10.50
N MET A 21 3.67 10.86 -9.74
CA MET A 21 2.53 9.98 -10.03
C MET A 21 1.18 10.60 -9.64
N GLY A 22 1.16 11.76 -8.98
CA GLY A 22 -0.04 12.48 -8.58
C GLY A 22 -0.35 12.45 -7.08
N TYR A 23 0.55 11.96 -6.25
CA TYR A 23 0.41 12.05 -4.79
C TYR A 23 0.79 13.46 -4.31
N LYS A 24 -0.04 14.04 -3.44
CA LYS A 24 0.21 15.35 -2.85
C LYS A 24 1.05 15.19 -1.57
N TYR A 25 2.16 15.90 -1.48
CA TYR A 25 2.93 15.93 -0.24
C TYR A 25 2.18 16.69 0.86
N ILE A 26 2.18 16.13 2.07
CA ILE A 26 1.58 16.72 3.26
C ILE A 26 2.68 17.18 4.22
N SER A 27 2.75 18.49 4.44
CA SER A 27 3.67 19.07 5.42
C SER A 27 3.20 18.79 6.85
N GLN A 28 4.15 18.40 7.71
CA GLN A 28 3.90 18.17 9.13
C GLN A 28 4.26 19.38 10.01
N ARG A 29 5.03 20.33 9.50
CA ARG A 29 5.62 21.42 10.30
C ARG A 29 4.90 22.74 10.15
N GLY A 30 4.04 22.91 9.14
CA GLY A 30 3.46 24.18 8.78
C GLY A 30 4.55 25.15 8.30
N LEU A 31 4.86 25.13 7.01
CA LEU A 31 5.91 25.96 6.45
C LEU A 31 5.38 27.31 5.99
N PHE A 32 6.16 28.34 6.26
CA PHE A 32 6.01 29.62 5.60
C PHE A 32 6.72 29.57 4.24
N THR A 33 5.95 29.57 3.16
CA THR A 33 6.47 29.99 1.87
C THR A 33 6.48 31.51 1.79
N LYS A 34 7.22 32.09 0.86
CA LYS A 34 7.33 33.55 0.70
C LYS A 34 5.97 34.27 0.60
N TYR A 35 4.90 33.55 0.28
CA TYR A 35 3.57 34.09 -0.01
C TYR A 35 2.41 33.39 0.72
N VAL A 36 2.60 32.20 1.26
CA VAL A 36 1.51 31.41 1.87
C VAL A 36 2.02 30.65 3.10
N THR A 37 1.26 30.67 4.17
CA THR A 37 1.45 29.76 5.31
C THR A 37 0.82 28.42 4.93
N ILE A 38 1.61 27.36 4.88
CA ILE A 38 1.09 25.99 4.75
C ILE A 38 0.78 25.51 6.16
N PRO A 39 -0.48 25.30 6.53
CA PRO A 39 -0.84 24.89 7.86
C PRO A 39 -0.29 23.49 8.13
N LYS A 40 0.09 23.27 9.40
CA LYS A 40 0.39 21.93 9.87
C LYS A 40 -0.88 21.08 9.76
N THR A 41 -0.78 19.94 9.11
CA THR A 41 -1.90 19.00 9.04
C THR A 41 -1.97 18.20 10.34
N GLU A 42 -3.10 18.30 11.03
CA GLU A 42 -3.35 17.53 12.25
C GLU A 42 -3.60 16.05 11.92
N SER A 43 -3.05 15.18 12.76
CA SER A 43 -3.25 13.74 12.68
C SER A 43 -3.58 13.14 14.05
N ASP A 44 -4.33 12.05 14.04
CA ASP A 44 -4.47 11.19 15.22
C ASP A 44 -3.16 10.40 15.44
N THR A 45 -2.48 10.64 16.53
CA THR A 45 -1.15 10.06 16.82
C THR A 45 -1.15 8.54 16.93
N LEU A 46 -2.29 7.92 17.27
CA LEU A 46 -2.40 6.46 17.40
C LEU A 46 -2.62 5.73 16.07
N THR A 47 -3.20 6.42 15.10
CA THR A 47 -3.56 5.85 13.79
C THR A 47 -2.83 6.52 12.64
N ASN A 48 -2.29 7.72 12.84
CA ASN A 48 -1.80 8.64 11.81
C ASN A 48 -2.85 9.06 10.78
N ILE A 49 -4.15 8.94 11.09
CA ILE A 49 -5.21 9.49 10.23
C ILE A 49 -5.07 11.02 10.20
N LEU A 50 -5.04 11.60 9.01
CA LEU A 50 -5.07 13.04 8.79
C LEU A 50 -6.51 13.53 8.95
N LEU A 51 -6.80 14.28 10.04
CA LEU A 51 -8.17 14.56 10.48
C LEU A 51 -8.97 15.38 9.44
N GLN A 52 -8.45 16.53 9.02
CA GLN A 52 -9.11 17.38 8.05
C GLN A 52 -9.24 16.71 6.66
N PRO A 53 -8.17 16.13 6.05
CA PRO A 53 -8.29 15.42 4.78
C PRO A 53 -9.30 14.27 4.80
N PHE A 54 -9.39 13.54 5.92
CA PHE A 54 -10.39 12.50 6.11
C PHE A 54 -11.81 13.05 6.11
N SER A 55 -12.08 14.07 6.95
CA SER A 55 -13.40 14.69 7.07
C SER A 55 -13.88 15.25 5.74
N GLU A 56 -13.05 16.04 5.04
CA GLU A 56 -13.37 16.61 3.73
C GLU A 56 -13.69 15.53 2.69
N ALA A 57 -12.91 14.43 2.68
CA ALA A 57 -13.14 13.32 1.76
C ALA A 57 -14.42 12.55 2.10
N TYR A 58 -14.69 12.31 3.38
CA TYR A 58 -15.91 11.63 3.82
C TYR A 58 -17.15 12.39 3.39
N LEU A 59 -17.21 13.69 3.64
CA LEU A 59 -18.34 14.53 3.24
C LEU A 59 -18.53 14.61 1.72
N ARG A 60 -17.44 14.63 0.97
CA ARG A 60 -17.48 14.60 -0.51
C ARG A 60 -18.03 13.27 -1.04
N LEU A 61 -17.66 12.15 -0.42
CA LEU A 61 -18.11 10.82 -0.83
C LEU A 61 -19.51 10.48 -0.38
N ASN A 62 -20.01 11.15 0.68
CA ASN A 62 -21.32 10.96 1.28
C ASN A 62 -22.05 12.31 1.38
N PRO A 63 -22.62 12.84 0.28
CA PRO A 63 -23.13 14.22 0.21
C PRO A 63 -24.29 14.55 1.14
N LEU A 64 -24.96 13.54 1.72
CA LEU A 64 -26.05 13.73 2.68
C LEU A 64 -25.56 13.71 4.15
N SER A 65 -24.27 13.44 4.37
CA SER A 65 -23.66 13.38 5.71
C SER A 65 -23.26 14.76 6.22
N THR A 66 -23.27 14.89 7.55
CA THR A 66 -22.85 16.08 8.30
C THR A 66 -21.43 15.90 8.86
N GLN A 67 -20.89 16.95 9.49
CA GLN A 67 -19.61 16.84 10.21
C GLN A 67 -19.70 15.83 11.36
N ASP A 68 -20.83 15.80 12.08
CA ASP A 68 -21.06 14.83 13.16
C ASP A 68 -21.01 13.38 12.64
N ASP A 69 -21.49 13.13 11.41
CA ASP A 69 -21.40 11.81 10.78
C ASP A 69 -19.95 11.45 10.42
N ALA A 70 -19.15 12.44 9.97
CA ALA A 70 -17.73 12.23 9.70
C ALA A 70 -16.97 11.91 10.99
N ASP A 71 -17.25 12.60 12.09
CA ASP A 71 -16.65 12.38 13.40
C ASP A 71 -17.08 11.02 13.98
N ALA A 72 -18.35 10.66 13.84
CA ALA A 72 -18.86 9.34 14.22
C ALA A 72 -18.17 8.20 13.42
N MET A 73 -17.95 8.41 12.11
CA MET A 73 -17.21 7.45 11.29
C MET A 73 -15.76 7.34 11.74
N LEU A 74 -15.08 8.44 12.05
CA LEU A 74 -13.73 8.43 12.60
C LEU A 74 -13.65 7.61 13.89
N HIS A 75 -14.58 7.81 14.82
CA HIS A 75 -14.66 7.00 16.04
C HIS A 75 -14.92 5.52 15.76
N ARG A 76 -15.79 5.21 14.79
CA ARG A 76 -16.04 3.82 14.35
C ARG A 76 -14.76 3.17 13.81
N ILE A 77 -13.99 3.89 13.01
CA ILE A 77 -12.69 3.45 12.52
C ILE A 77 -11.74 3.17 13.70
N GLN A 78 -11.53 4.15 14.57
CA GLN A 78 -10.62 4.03 15.72
C GLN A 78 -10.97 2.84 16.62
N LYS A 79 -12.26 2.58 16.83
CA LYS A 79 -12.75 1.43 17.59
C LYS A 79 -12.43 0.10 16.90
N SER A 80 -12.68 0.00 15.61
CA SER A 80 -12.40 -1.22 14.83
C SER A 80 -10.90 -1.53 14.79
N LEU A 81 -10.05 -0.51 14.76
CA LEU A 81 -8.60 -0.65 14.73
C LEU A 81 -8.00 -1.12 16.07
N ASN A 82 -8.76 -1.08 17.16
CA ASN A 82 -8.28 -1.55 18.45
C ASN A 82 -8.39 -3.07 18.65
N ASN A 83 -9.02 -3.77 17.70
CA ASN A 83 -9.20 -5.21 17.75
C ASN A 83 -7.89 -5.95 17.46
N ASP A 84 -7.75 -7.15 18.07
CA ASP A 84 -6.61 -8.04 17.80
C ASP A 84 -6.94 -8.98 16.61
N ASP A 85 -7.24 -8.37 15.45
CA ASP A 85 -7.69 -9.08 14.25
C ASP A 85 -6.90 -8.67 12.97
N LEU A 86 -5.75 -8.06 13.13
CA LEU A 86 -4.88 -7.59 12.04
C LEU A 86 -5.57 -6.59 11.09
N GLY A 87 -6.62 -5.88 11.59
CA GLY A 87 -7.42 -4.95 10.80
C GLY A 87 -8.50 -5.62 9.93
N ARG A 88 -8.87 -6.89 10.20
CA ARG A 88 -9.90 -7.60 9.43
C ARG A 88 -11.24 -6.89 9.47
N GLN A 89 -11.68 -6.42 10.65
CA GLN A 89 -12.94 -5.69 10.79
C GLN A 89 -12.89 -4.37 10.03
N PHE A 90 -11.83 -3.59 10.19
CA PHE A 90 -11.66 -2.35 9.43
C PHE A 90 -11.74 -2.61 7.92
N TYR A 91 -11.01 -3.59 7.41
CA TYR A 91 -10.97 -3.91 5.99
C TYR A 91 -12.33 -4.34 5.45
N LYS A 92 -12.98 -5.33 6.11
CA LYS A 92 -14.21 -5.94 5.59
C LYS A 92 -15.45 -5.06 5.78
N GLU A 93 -15.58 -4.38 6.93
CA GLU A 93 -16.80 -3.70 7.33
C GLU A 93 -16.77 -2.18 7.11
N ILE A 94 -15.58 -1.59 6.93
CA ILE A 94 -15.42 -0.14 6.80
C ILE A 94 -14.78 0.23 5.48
N LEU A 95 -13.61 -0.34 5.16
CA LEU A 95 -12.89 0.01 3.93
C LEU A 95 -13.66 -0.43 2.66
N LEU A 96 -14.31 -1.59 2.70
CA LEU A 96 -15.10 -2.12 1.59
C LEU A 96 -16.60 -1.75 1.66
N ASP A 97 -17.02 -0.92 2.63
CA ASP A 97 -18.40 -0.43 2.73
C ASP A 97 -18.74 0.43 1.51
N THR A 98 -19.82 0.07 0.83
CA THR A 98 -20.31 0.77 -0.36
C THR A 98 -21.38 1.82 -0.04
N THR A 99 -21.91 1.81 1.19
CA THR A 99 -22.96 2.70 1.65
C THR A 99 -22.37 3.95 2.30
N ASN A 100 -21.51 3.78 3.32
CA ASN A 100 -20.83 4.88 4.01
C ASN A 100 -19.34 4.86 3.59
N LYS A 101 -19.09 5.40 2.43
CA LYS A 101 -17.78 5.30 1.80
C LYS A 101 -16.74 6.17 2.48
N ILE A 102 -15.66 5.57 2.94
CA ILE A 102 -14.43 6.29 3.32
C ILE A 102 -13.43 6.38 2.15
N ILE A 103 -13.57 5.45 1.18
CA ILE A 103 -12.83 5.42 -0.08
C ILE A 103 -13.81 4.95 -1.17
N ASP A 104 -13.78 5.59 -2.34
CA ASP A 104 -14.54 5.08 -3.47
C ASP A 104 -13.75 3.98 -4.18
N LEU A 105 -14.14 2.73 -3.93
CA LEU A 105 -13.63 1.51 -4.55
C LEU A 105 -14.63 0.91 -5.57
N SER A 106 -15.57 1.69 -6.08
CA SER A 106 -16.62 1.18 -6.99
C SER A 106 -16.07 0.81 -8.38
N SER A 107 -15.08 1.54 -8.88
CA SER A 107 -14.38 1.23 -10.11
C SER A 107 -12.99 1.89 -10.12
N PRO A 108 -12.04 1.44 -10.97
CA PRO A 108 -10.73 2.10 -11.11
C PRO A 108 -10.86 3.59 -11.47
N THR A 109 -11.78 3.94 -12.36
CA THR A 109 -12.03 5.35 -12.76
C THR A 109 -12.55 6.18 -11.61
N ASN A 110 -13.52 5.69 -10.86
CA ASN A 110 -14.07 6.39 -9.70
C ASN A 110 -13.05 6.47 -8.56
N PHE A 111 -12.24 5.43 -8.35
CA PHE A 111 -11.16 5.44 -7.38
C PHE A 111 -10.19 6.61 -7.63
N ILE A 112 -9.78 6.81 -8.88
CA ILE A 112 -8.87 7.88 -9.27
C ILE A 112 -9.52 9.26 -9.15
N ARG A 113 -10.78 9.38 -9.58
CA ARG A 113 -11.48 10.66 -9.65
C ARG A 113 -11.99 11.16 -8.31
N ASN A 114 -12.49 10.27 -7.47
CA ASN A 114 -13.25 10.63 -6.28
C ASN A 114 -12.43 10.58 -5.00
N ASN A 115 -11.20 10.03 -5.03
CA ASN A 115 -10.33 10.01 -3.86
C ASN A 115 -9.18 11.03 -3.97
N THR A 116 -8.58 11.35 -2.84
CA THR A 116 -7.35 12.16 -2.75
C THR A 116 -6.20 11.28 -2.33
N PHE A 117 -5.04 11.46 -2.96
CA PHE A 117 -3.83 10.68 -2.72
C PHE A 117 -2.76 11.57 -2.14
N GLN A 118 -2.22 11.19 -0.98
CA GLN A 118 -1.23 12.01 -0.28
C GLN A 118 -0.06 11.16 0.20
N VAL A 119 1.07 11.83 0.45
CA VAL A 119 2.26 11.22 1.06
C VAL A 119 2.82 12.13 2.13
N ALA A 120 3.39 11.55 3.18
CA ALA A 120 4.13 12.26 4.21
C ALA A 120 5.37 11.47 4.63
N THR A 121 6.34 12.18 5.21
CA THR A 121 7.57 11.60 5.74
C THR A 121 7.51 11.47 7.25
N GLU A 122 8.10 10.43 7.79
CA GLU A 122 8.44 10.26 9.20
C GLU A 122 7.34 10.67 10.19
N MET A 123 6.09 10.39 9.88
CA MET A 123 4.99 10.63 10.80
C MET A 123 5.10 9.72 12.00
N THR A 124 5.21 10.32 13.19
CA THR A 124 5.31 9.57 14.43
C THR A 124 3.98 8.89 14.74
N CYS A 125 4.03 7.59 14.98
CA CYS A 125 2.93 6.77 15.45
C CYS A 125 3.22 6.25 16.86
N GLY A 126 2.21 6.23 17.72
CA GLY A 126 2.31 5.75 19.09
C GLY A 126 2.44 6.86 20.13
N ASP A 127 2.56 6.46 21.39
CA ASP A 127 2.78 7.38 22.50
C ASP A 127 4.24 7.88 22.47
N LEU A 128 4.40 9.20 22.40
CA LEU A 128 5.70 9.88 22.35
C LEU A 128 6.61 9.58 23.56
N SER A 129 6.06 9.00 24.62
CA SER A 129 6.76 8.86 25.90
C SER A 129 7.65 7.61 26.03
N TYR A 130 7.36 6.50 25.31
CA TYR A 130 8.06 5.23 25.56
C TYR A 130 8.57 4.52 24.31
N ASP A 131 7.78 4.42 23.28
CA ASP A 131 8.15 3.74 22.03
C ASP A 131 7.45 4.43 20.88
N ASN A 132 8.19 4.84 19.88
CA ASN A 132 7.62 5.49 18.71
C ASN A 132 8.10 4.79 17.45
N PHE A 133 7.19 4.71 16.49
CA PHE A 133 7.45 4.24 15.15
C PHE A 133 7.24 5.38 14.17
N ARG A 134 8.19 5.59 13.30
CA ARG A 134 8.14 6.60 12.24
C ARG A 134 8.49 5.94 10.91
N PRO A 135 7.49 5.51 10.12
CA PRO A 135 7.73 5.05 8.77
C PRO A 135 8.46 6.12 7.95
N ASP A 136 9.42 5.72 7.12
CA ASP A 136 10.14 6.66 6.27
C ASP A 136 9.19 7.43 5.35
N ILE A 137 8.23 6.72 4.75
CA ILE A 137 7.20 7.29 3.87
C ILE A 137 5.86 6.65 4.19
N THR A 138 4.83 7.46 4.47
CA THR A 138 3.44 7.01 4.63
C THR A 138 2.60 7.47 3.45
N ILE A 139 1.81 6.55 2.89
CA ILE A 139 0.92 6.79 1.75
C ILE A 139 -0.51 6.79 2.24
N PHE A 140 -1.23 7.85 1.89
CA PHE A 140 -2.61 8.05 2.30
C PHE A 140 -3.56 8.06 1.11
N ILE A 141 -4.78 7.59 1.39
CA ILE A 141 -5.95 7.84 0.54
C ILE A 141 -7.00 8.48 1.43
N ASN A 142 -7.50 9.66 1.06
CA ASN A 142 -8.49 10.41 1.84
C ASN A 142 -8.05 10.63 3.31
N GLY A 143 -6.78 10.88 3.54
CA GLY A 143 -6.22 11.05 4.87
C GLY A 143 -6.00 9.74 5.67
N LEU A 144 -6.36 8.57 5.14
CA LEU A 144 -6.17 7.27 5.78
C LEU A 144 -4.81 6.67 5.41
N PRO A 145 -3.93 6.30 6.37
CA PRO A 145 -2.59 5.78 6.11
C PRO A 145 -2.65 4.30 5.69
N LEU A 146 -2.92 4.04 4.42
CA LEU A 146 -3.18 2.69 3.91
C LEU A 146 -1.91 1.93 3.50
N ALA A 147 -0.78 2.63 3.32
CA ALA A 147 0.48 1.98 3.06
C ALA A 147 1.64 2.77 3.65
N PHE A 148 2.76 2.09 3.88
CA PHE A 148 4.02 2.75 4.15
C PHE A 148 5.19 2.07 3.43
N ILE A 149 6.27 2.82 3.26
CA ILE A 149 7.53 2.33 2.69
C ILE A 149 8.64 2.63 3.67
N GLU A 150 9.38 1.59 4.05
CA GLU A 150 10.68 1.68 4.72
C GLU A 150 11.77 1.54 3.68
N VAL A 151 12.68 2.50 3.63
CA VAL A 151 13.80 2.50 2.70
C VAL A 151 15.13 2.24 3.39
N LYS A 152 16.07 1.66 2.68
CA LYS A 152 17.43 1.41 3.16
C LYS A 152 18.42 1.69 2.05
N LYS A 153 19.68 1.90 2.42
CA LYS A 153 20.78 2.09 1.45
C LYS A 153 21.00 0.82 0.63
N GLU A 154 21.37 0.99 -0.63
CA GLU A 154 21.78 -0.09 -1.54
C GLU A 154 22.82 -1.03 -0.93
N ASN A 155 23.84 -0.48 -0.28
CA ASN A 155 24.94 -1.26 0.30
C ASN A 155 24.61 -1.88 1.68
N ASN A 156 23.38 -1.73 2.16
CA ASN A 156 22.95 -2.29 3.43
C ASN A 156 22.20 -3.60 3.22
N HIS A 157 22.93 -4.67 2.89
CA HIS A 157 22.35 -6.00 2.66
C HIS A 157 21.59 -6.56 3.88
N GLU A 158 22.01 -6.19 5.09
CA GLU A 158 21.36 -6.60 6.33
C GLU A 158 20.21 -5.65 6.74
N GLY A 159 20.14 -4.44 6.15
CA GLY A 159 19.21 -3.39 6.57
C GLY A 159 17.75 -3.77 6.42
N VAL A 160 17.39 -4.43 5.32
CA VAL A 160 16.03 -4.93 5.10
C VAL A 160 15.69 -6.04 6.09
N ASP A 161 16.60 -6.96 6.35
CA ASP A 161 16.40 -8.04 7.33
C ASP A 161 16.34 -7.52 8.78
N ALA A 162 17.14 -6.52 9.12
CA ALA A 162 17.07 -5.85 10.43
C ALA A 162 15.70 -5.17 10.60
N GLU A 163 15.19 -4.49 9.56
CA GLU A 163 13.88 -3.85 9.60
C GLU A 163 12.74 -4.88 9.70
N ARG A 164 12.84 -6.00 8.99
CA ARG A 164 11.90 -7.13 9.13
C ARG A 164 11.85 -7.65 10.56
N LYS A 165 12.99 -7.80 11.22
CA LYS A 165 13.06 -8.21 12.65
C LYS A 165 12.42 -7.18 13.57
N ARG A 166 12.70 -5.89 13.36
CA ARG A 166 12.05 -4.79 14.12
C ARG A 166 10.53 -4.80 13.92
N MET A 167 10.05 -4.94 12.68
CA MET A 167 8.61 -5.00 12.40
C MET A 167 7.95 -6.18 13.09
N LYS A 168 8.61 -7.33 13.17
CA LYS A 168 8.08 -8.47 13.94
C LYS A 168 7.83 -8.09 15.41
N THR A 169 8.73 -7.35 16.04
CA THR A 169 8.54 -6.84 17.40
C THR A 169 7.42 -5.80 17.45
N ARG A 170 7.35 -4.89 16.48
CA ARG A 170 6.29 -3.86 16.39
C ARG A 170 4.89 -4.47 16.24
N PHE A 171 4.74 -5.55 15.46
CA PHE A 171 3.45 -6.24 15.29
C PHE A 171 2.90 -6.83 16.58
N THR A 172 3.75 -7.15 17.55
CA THR A 172 3.33 -7.65 18.86
C THR A 172 3.13 -6.55 19.89
N ASN A 173 3.53 -5.30 19.59
CA ASN A 173 3.40 -4.16 20.49
C ASN A 173 2.00 -3.53 20.38
N PRO A 174 1.18 -3.54 21.45
CA PRO A 174 -0.15 -2.95 21.42
C PRO A 174 -0.19 -1.46 21.09
N CYS A 175 0.88 -0.72 21.36
CA CYS A 175 0.97 0.72 21.06
C CYS A 175 0.84 1.02 19.56
N PHE A 176 1.27 0.10 18.68
CA PHE A 176 1.20 0.28 17.23
C PHE A 176 0.03 -0.45 16.57
N ARG A 177 -0.79 -1.15 17.37
CA ARG A 177 -1.89 -1.98 16.84
C ARG A 177 -2.81 -1.22 15.89
N ARG A 178 -3.26 -0.04 16.28
CA ARG A 178 -4.20 0.74 15.47
C ARG A 178 -3.60 1.15 14.13
N PHE A 179 -2.37 1.63 14.12
CA PHE A 179 -1.66 1.99 12.90
C PHE A 179 -1.38 0.78 12.01
N LEU A 180 -0.98 -0.34 12.58
CA LEU A 180 -0.73 -1.57 11.82
C LEU A 180 -2.01 -2.19 11.27
N ASN A 181 -3.12 -2.05 11.99
CA ASN A 181 -4.43 -2.55 11.54
C ASN A 181 -5.00 -1.70 10.38
N ILE A 182 -4.82 -0.38 10.37
CA ILE A 182 -5.28 0.46 9.27
C ILE A 182 -4.41 0.32 8.03
N THR A 183 -3.12 0.10 8.20
CA THR A 183 -2.18 -0.05 7.09
C THR A 183 -2.42 -1.35 6.34
N GLN A 184 -2.66 -1.27 5.04
CA GLN A 184 -2.99 -2.43 4.22
C GLN A 184 -1.76 -3.02 3.53
N ILE A 185 -0.82 -2.18 3.08
CA ILE A 185 0.39 -2.59 2.37
C ILE A 185 1.62 -1.99 3.06
N MET A 186 2.57 -2.85 3.41
CA MET A 186 3.82 -2.48 4.07
C MET A 186 4.97 -2.89 3.18
N VAL A 187 5.76 -1.93 2.74
CA VAL A 187 6.82 -2.14 1.76
C VAL A 187 8.18 -1.87 2.39
N PHE A 188 9.16 -2.65 1.99
CA PHE A 188 10.56 -2.52 2.40
C PHE A 188 11.43 -2.54 1.15
N SER A 189 12.29 -1.56 0.96
CA SER A 189 13.17 -1.48 -0.21
C SER A 189 14.56 -0.99 0.17
N ASN A 190 15.59 -1.63 -0.37
CA ASN A 190 16.97 -1.16 -0.32
C ASN A 190 17.45 -0.64 -1.68
N ASP A 191 16.54 -0.31 -2.56
CA ASP A 191 16.79 0.17 -3.92
C ASP A 191 17.63 -0.79 -4.79
N MET A 192 17.59 -2.09 -4.47
CA MET A 192 18.25 -3.12 -5.28
C MET A 192 17.24 -3.88 -6.13
N GLU A 193 17.70 -4.39 -7.27
CA GLU A 193 16.92 -5.30 -8.11
C GLU A 193 16.55 -6.57 -7.34
N TYR A 194 15.42 -7.15 -7.71
CA TYR A 194 15.04 -8.44 -7.18
C TYR A 194 16.07 -9.50 -7.56
N ASP A 195 16.61 -10.16 -6.55
CA ASP A 195 17.49 -11.31 -6.69
C ASP A 195 16.90 -12.49 -5.90
N GLU A 196 16.56 -13.57 -6.59
CA GLU A 196 15.93 -14.74 -5.99
C GLU A 196 16.89 -15.51 -5.06
N GLN A 197 18.16 -15.54 -5.37
CA GLN A 197 19.17 -16.28 -4.59
C GLN A 197 19.52 -15.52 -3.31
N LEU A 198 19.73 -14.22 -3.43
CA LEU A 198 20.09 -13.34 -2.31
C LEU A 198 18.86 -12.86 -1.54
N LYS A 199 17.64 -13.11 -2.06
CA LYS A 199 16.38 -12.61 -1.51
C LYS A 199 16.41 -11.09 -1.27
N GLN A 200 16.98 -10.38 -2.21
CA GLN A 200 17.10 -8.91 -2.20
C GLN A 200 16.06 -8.28 -3.10
N GLY A 201 15.83 -7.00 -2.90
CA GLY A 201 14.89 -6.19 -3.67
C GLY A 201 13.78 -5.62 -2.83
N ALA A 202 12.61 -5.48 -3.42
CA ALA A 202 11.45 -4.95 -2.75
C ALA A 202 10.59 -6.06 -2.15
N TYR A 203 10.13 -5.82 -0.94
CA TYR A 203 9.31 -6.75 -0.18
C TYR A 203 8.04 -6.06 0.30
N TYR A 204 6.98 -6.85 0.47
CA TYR A 204 5.79 -6.43 1.18
C TYR A 204 5.36 -7.52 2.18
N ALA A 205 4.75 -7.10 3.28
CA ALA A 205 4.48 -7.99 4.38
C ALA A 205 3.12 -8.69 4.24
N THR A 206 3.14 -10.01 4.46
CA THR A 206 1.98 -10.77 4.88
C THR A 206 2.08 -10.95 6.40
N ILE A 207 1.11 -10.44 7.14
CA ILE A 207 1.15 -10.35 8.59
C ILE A 207 0.39 -11.52 9.20
N GLY A 208 0.99 -12.20 10.17
CA GLY A 208 0.33 -13.18 11.01
C GLY A 208 0.64 -12.94 12.47
N LYS A 209 -0.22 -13.40 13.38
CA LYS A 209 0.01 -13.27 14.83
C LYS A 209 1.30 -13.94 15.30
N THR A 210 1.66 -15.05 14.68
CA THR A 210 2.86 -15.82 15.05
C THR A 210 3.97 -15.75 14.03
N ASN A 211 3.63 -15.57 12.75
CA ASN A 211 4.59 -15.54 11.65
C ASN A 211 4.27 -14.39 10.70
N THR A 212 5.25 -13.52 10.51
CA THR A 212 5.20 -12.51 9.44
C THR A 212 5.98 -13.03 8.24
N LEU A 213 5.30 -13.13 7.12
CA LEU A 213 5.89 -13.52 5.85
C LEU A 213 6.20 -12.26 5.02
N TYR A 214 7.41 -12.18 4.51
CA TYR A 214 7.82 -11.12 3.63
C TYR A 214 7.95 -11.69 2.21
N ASN A 215 7.16 -11.16 1.30
CA ASN A 215 7.14 -11.58 -0.09
C ASN A 215 7.96 -10.61 -0.93
N CYS A 216 8.89 -11.14 -1.73
CA CYS A 216 9.58 -10.32 -2.73
C CYS A 216 8.57 -9.87 -3.80
N PHE A 217 8.82 -8.70 -4.37
CA PHE A 217 8.04 -8.19 -5.48
C PHE A 217 8.91 -8.15 -6.75
N ARG A 218 8.33 -8.61 -7.86
CA ARG A 218 8.90 -8.51 -9.20
C ARG A 218 7.81 -8.05 -10.16
N GLU A 219 8.12 -7.11 -11.04
CA GLU A 219 7.20 -6.67 -12.07
C GLU A 219 7.19 -7.66 -13.26
N GLU A 220 6.03 -8.22 -13.56
CA GLU A 220 5.82 -9.15 -14.68
C GLU A 220 4.58 -8.78 -15.53
N GLY A 221 3.96 -7.66 -15.22
CA GLY A 221 2.63 -7.32 -15.71
C GLY A 221 2.56 -6.48 -16.98
N GLN A 222 3.66 -6.19 -17.65
CA GLN A 222 3.68 -5.26 -18.80
C GLN A 222 2.64 -5.59 -19.86
N ASN A 223 2.35 -6.86 -20.08
CA ASN A 223 1.40 -7.33 -21.08
C ASN A 223 -0.02 -7.58 -20.55
N SER A 224 -0.18 -8.00 -19.28
CA SER A 224 -1.46 -8.38 -18.69
C SER A 224 -2.06 -7.33 -17.78
N PHE A 225 -1.23 -6.56 -17.12
CA PHE A 225 -1.66 -5.48 -16.25
C PHE A 225 -0.74 -4.26 -16.44
N PRO A 226 -0.86 -3.52 -17.55
CA PRO A 226 0.01 -2.40 -17.86
C PRO A 226 -0.11 -1.29 -16.82
N ILE A 227 1.02 -0.67 -16.49
CA ILE A 227 1.07 0.51 -15.64
C ILE A 227 0.72 1.73 -16.50
N GLN A 228 -0.33 2.43 -16.13
CA GLN A 228 -0.65 3.70 -16.76
C GLN A 228 0.25 4.80 -16.16
N LYS A 229 1.27 5.17 -16.91
CA LYS A 229 2.22 6.23 -16.50
C LYS A 229 1.53 7.58 -16.61
N ARG A 230 1.08 8.12 -15.49
CA ARG A 230 0.49 9.47 -15.35
C ARG A 230 1.50 10.36 -14.65
N TYR A 231 2.54 10.75 -15.38
CA TYR A 231 3.53 11.63 -14.82
C TYR A 231 3.10 13.08 -14.90
N HIS A 232 3.07 13.74 -13.76
CA HIS A 232 2.97 15.18 -13.64
C HIS A 232 4.33 15.71 -13.14
N PRO A 233 4.95 16.68 -13.81
CA PRO A 233 6.15 17.29 -13.28
C PRO A 233 5.88 17.86 -11.88
N VAL A 234 6.69 17.48 -10.90
CA VAL A 234 6.66 18.09 -9.58
C VAL A 234 7.09 19.54 -9.72
N THR A 235 6.30 20.46 -9.19
CA THR A 235 6.63 21.89 -9.29
C THR A 235 7.85 22.21 -8.44
N PRO A 236 8.65 23.24 -8.80
CA PRO A 236 9.77 23.69 -7.96
C PRO A 236 9.34 24.10 -6.55
N GLU A 237 8.10 24.58 -6.40
CA GLU A 237 7.49 24.95 -5.12
C GLU A 237 7.22 23.71 -4.25
N ASP A 238 6.63 22.68 -4.84
CA ASP A 238 6.34 21.42 -4.13
C ASP A 238 7.63 20.71 -3.71
N GLU A 239 8.65 20.69 -4.58
CA GLU A 239 9.99 20.20 -4.25
C GLU A 239 10.60 20.99 -3.08
N GLU A 240 10.51 22.32 -3.12
CA GLU A 240 11.04 23.18 -2.07
C GLU A 240 10.34 22.95 -0.73
N ILE A 241 9.00 22.80 -0.74
CA ILE A 241 8.20 22.45 0.44
C ILE A 241 8.69 21.12 1.05
N LEU A 242 8.79 20.08 0.23
CA LEU A 242 9.28 18.76 0.64
C LEU A 242 10.65 18.86 1.32
N LEU A 243 11.61 19.50 0.67
CA LEU A 243 12.99 19.54 1.17
C LEU A 243 13.13 20.42 2.43
N ARG A 244 12.41 21.53 2.51
CA ARG A 244 12.42 22.41 3.69
C ARG A 244 11.72 21.76 4.89
N ASP A 245 10.59 21.11 4.68
CA ASP A 245 9.85 20.41 5.74
C ASP A 245 10.70 19.34 6.42
N ASN A 246 11.64 18.77 5.68
CA ASN A 246 12.57 17.75 6.17
C ASN A 246 13.96 18.29 6.55
N ASN A 247 14.17 19.63 6.60
CA ASN A 247 15.45 20.30 6.92
C ASN A 247 16.61 19.92 5.98
N VAL A 248 16.34 19.63 4.74
CA VAL A 248 17.34 19.22 3.73
C VAL A 248 17.30 20.07 2.45
N PRO A 249 17.11 21.42 2.51
CA PRO A 249 17.01 22.25 1.31
C PRO A 249 18.25 22.18 0.41
N GLN A 250 19.41 21.82 0.99
CA GLN A 250 20.66 21.64 0.27
C GLN A 250 20.63 20.48 -0.74
N TYR A 251 19.69 19.52 -0.61
CA TYR A 251 19.58 18.40 -1.54
C TYR A 251 19.19 18.85 -2.96
N LYS A 252 18.54 19.98 -3.09
CA LYS A 252 18.27 20.59 -4.41
C LYS A 252 19.52 20.75 -5.26
N ASN A 253 20.71 20.91 -4.64
CA ASN A 253 22.00 21.00 -5.31
C ASN A 253 22.84 19.72 -5.28
N ASN A 254 22.35 18.65 -4.63
CA ASN A 254 23.04 17.40 -4.52
C ASN A 254 22.94 16.60 -5.82
N SER A 255 24.08 16.10 -6.34
CA SER A 255 24.16 15.33 -7.58
C SER A 255 23.42 14.00 -7.49
N ASP A 256 23.57 13.29 -6.37
CA ASP A 256 22.93 11.97 -6.15
C ASP A 256 21.40 12.12 -6.17
N TYR A 257 20.89 13.11 -5.42
CA TYR A 257 19.47 13.42 -5.42
C TYR A 257 18.92 13.70 -6.84
N LYS A 258 19.58 14.61 -7.58
CA LYS A 258 19.17 14.95 -8.94
C LYS A 258 19.20 13.77 -9.90
N THR A 259 20.20 12.92 -9.77
CA THR A 259 20.33 11.72 -10.60
C THR A 259 19.24 10.73 -10.29
N ASN A 260 19.00 10.41 -9.01
CA ASN A 260 18.02 9.41 -8.61
C ASN A 260 16.57 9.88 -8.79
N CYS A 261 16.29 11.19 -8.74
CA CYS A 261 14.97 11.71 -9.12
C CYS A 261 14.63 11.48 -10.61
N LYS A 262 15.62 11.25 -11.47
CA LYS A 262 15.43 11.04 -12.91
C LYS A 262 15.60 9.59 -13.33
N ALA A 263 16.36 8.81 -12.56
CA ALA A 263 16.70 7.44 -12.89
C ALA A 263 15.51 6.48 -12.73
N GLU A 264 15.50 5.43 -13.55
CA GLU A 264 14.59 4.29 -13.38
C GLU A 264 15.14 3.36 -12.29
N THR A 265 15.04 3.79 -11.03
CA THR A 265 15.54 3.01 -9.89
C THR A 265 14.63 1.84 -9.56
N PRO A 266 15.12 0.78 -8.88
CA PRO A 266 14.28 -0.32 -8.40
C PRO A 266 13.13 0.14 -7.51
N THR A 267 13.37 1.10 -6.61
CA THR A 267 12.31 1.64 -5.74
C THR A 267 11.26 2.42 -6.54
N LYS A 268 11.67 3.17 -7.58
CA LYS A 268 10.71 3.82 -8.48
C LYS A 268 9.81 2.80 -9.17
N ARG A 269 10.38 1.76 -9.78
CA ARG A 269 9.60 0.69 -10.42
C ARG A 269 8.66 0.00 -9.44
N LEU A 270 9.11 -0.23 -8.20
CA LEU A 270 8.26 -0.75 -7.14
C LEU A 270 7.07 0.18 -6.88
N CYS A 271 7.30 1.49 -6.71
CA CYS A 271 6.23 2.46 -6.49
C CYS A 271 5.23 2.47 -7.64
N GLU A 272 5.70 2.46 -8.88
CA GLU A 272 4.84 2.36 -10.06
C GLU A 272 4.02 1.07 -10.05
N SER A 273 4.63 -0.04 -9.69
CA SER A 273 4.00 -1.37 -9.71
C SER A 273 2.96 -1.57 -8.62
N LEU A 274 3.13 -0.98 -7.45
CA LEU A 274 2.21 -1.15 -6.31
C LEU A 274 1.26 0.04 -6.11
N PHE A 275 1.74 1.25 -6.41
CA PHE A 275 1.07 2.49 -6.05
C PHE A 275 0.63 3.34 -7.25
N SER A 276 0.83 2.89 -8.51
CA SER A 276 0.02 3.45 -9.58
C SER A 276 -1.46 3.22 -9.25
N PHE A 277 -2.31 4.19 -9.55
CA PHE A 277 -3.65 4.22 -8.97
C PHE A 277 -4.47 2.98 -9.31
N GLU A 278 -4.37 2.44 -10.53
CA GLU A 278 -5.05 1.22 -10.95
C GLU A 278 -4.54 -0.03 -10.20
N ARG A 279 -3.23 -0.07 -9.93
CA ARG A 279 -2.62 -1.16 -9.16
C ARG A 279 -3.00 -1.07 -7.70
N PHE A 280 -2.94 0.12 -7.11
CA PHE A 280 -3.31 0.33 -5.72
C PHE A 280 -4.78 0.03 -5.48
N TYR A 281 -5.68 0.47 -6.40
CA TYR A 281 -7.08 0.05 -6.41
C TYR A 281 -7.21 -1.48 -6.38
N PHE A 282 -6.52 -2.18 -7.30
CA PHE A 282 -6.59 -3.62 -7.42
C PHE A 282 -6.16 -4.32 -6.12
N PHE A 283 -5.05 -3.89 -5.51
CA PHE A 283 -4.58 -4.45 -4.26
C PHE A 283 -5.58 -4.21 -3.12
N LEU A 284 -6.08 -3.00 -2.95
CA LEU A 284 -7.02 -2.67 -1.89
C LEU A 284 -8.37 -3.39 -2.06
N ARG A 285 -8.86 -3.50 -3.26
CA ARG A 285 -10.16 -4.13 -3.54
C ARG A 285 -10.10 -5.66 -3.52
N TYR A 286 -9.07 -6.24 -4.12
CA TYR A 286 -9.00 -7.68 -4.39
C TYR A 286 -7.80 -8.37 -3.78
N GLY A 287 -6.68 -7.68 -3.60
CA GLY A 287 -5.38 -8.27 -3.28
C GLY A 287 -5.16 -8.59 -1.80
N ILE A 288 -6.17 -8.42 -0.91
CA ILE A 288 -6.06 -8.67 0.53
C ILE A 288 -7.03 -9.77 0.93
N ALA A 289 -6.51 -10.72 1.71
CA ALA A 289 -7.29 -11.81 2.28
C ALA A 289 -6.92 -12.03 3.76
N TYR A 290 -7.91 -12.40 4.55
CA TYR A 290 -7.74 -12.80 5.93
C TYR A 290 -8.04 -14.28 6.04
N VAL A 291 -7.07 -15.06 6.51
CA VAL A 291 -7.12 -16.52 6.59
C VAL A 291 -7.01 -16.96 8.03
N ASP A 292 -7.97 -17.75 8.49
CA ASP A 292 -7.91 -18.39 9.79
C ASP A 292 -7.02 -19.65 9.65
N HIS A 293 -5.78 -19.55 10.12
CA HIS A 293 -4.79 -20.63 10.09
C HIS A 293 -4.71 -21.30 11.47
N PRO A 294 -4.33 -22.59 11.58
CA PRO A 294 -4.15 -23.25 12.89
C PRO A 294 -3.24 -22.49 13.86
N ASN A 295 -2.27 -21.75 13.35
CA ASN A 295 -1.36 -20.89 14.12
C ASN A 295 -1.89 -19.48 14.36
N GLY A 296 -3.16 -19.22 14.14
CA GLY A 296 -3.81 -17.92 14.30
C GLY A 296 -4.09 -17.19 12.99
N LEU A 297 -4.86 -16.11 13.08
CA LEU A 297 -5.24 -15.28 11.94
C LEU A 297 -4.03 -14.75 11.19
N GLN A 298 -4.12 -14.75 9.87
CA GLN A 298 -3.13 -14.17 8.97
C GLN A 298 -3.80 -13.19 8.00
N LYS A 299 -3.14 -12.05 7.76
CA LYS A 299 -3.49 -11.08 6.71
C LYS A 299 -2.55 -11.30 5.53
N HIS A 300 -3.07 -11.80 4.45
CA HIS A 300 -2.32 -12.04 3.22
C HIS A 300 -2.48 -10.87 2.25
N VAL A 301 -1.37 -10.46 1.66
CA VAL A 301 -1.34 -9.59 0.48
C VAL A 301 -0.96 -10.45 -0.71
N MET A 302 -1.69 -10.29 -1.81
CA MET A 302 -1.51 -11.04 -3.04
C MET A 302 -0.07 -10.98 -3.53
N ARG A 303 0.56 -12.13 -3.79
CA ARG A 303 1.93 -12.19 -4.30
C ARG A 303 1.97 -11.83 -5.78
N TYR A 304 3.12 -11.32 -6.27
CA TYR A 304 3.24 -10.90 -7.67
C TYR A 304 2.85 -11.98 -8.69
N PRO A 305 3.20 -13.29 -8.52
CA PRO A 305 2.77 -14.30 -9.48
C PRO A 305 1.24 -14.47 -9.53
N GLN A 306 0.56 -14.24 -8.39
CA GLN A 306 -0.90 -14.31 -8.30
C GLN A 306 -1.54 -13.10 -8.98
N VAL A 307 -1.02 -11.89 -8.75
CA VAL A 307 -1.50 -10.65 -9.39
C VAL A 307 -1.48 -10.80 -10.90
N PHE A 308 -0.30 -11.17 -11.44
CA PHE A 308 -0.11 -11.21 -12.89
C PHE A 308 -0.84 -12.40 -13.54
N ALA A 309 -0.95 -13.54 -12.82
CA ALA A 309 -1.78 -14.65 -13.30
C ALA A 309 -3.26 -14.29 -13.35
N THR A 310 -3.81 -13.63 -12.31
CA THR A 310 -5.21 -13.18 -12.29
C THR A 310 -5.51 -12.27 -13.47
N LYS A 311 -4.66 -11.29 -13.73
CA LYS A 311 -4.83 -10.36 -14.85
C LYS A 311 -4.58 -10.99 -16.21
N ALA A 312 -3.73 -12.00 -16.28
CA ALA A 312 -3.56 -12.79 -17.50
C ALA A 312 -4.80 -13.64 -17.81
N ILE A 313 -5.42 -14.26 -16.79
CA ILE A 313 -6.65 -15.02 -16.93
C ILE A 313 -7.77 -14.13 -17.47
N GLU A 314 -8.03 -12.98 -16.84
CA GLU A 314 -8.99 -11.97 -17.31
C GLU A 314 -8.78 -11.68 -18.80
N ARG A 315 -7.56 -11.31 -19.17
CA ARG A 315 -7.22 -10.94 -20.55
C ARG A 315 -7.47 -12.08 -21.55
N HIS A 316 -7.19 -13.33 -21.17
CA HIS A 316 -7.45 -14.50 -22.02
C HIS A 316 -8.95 -14.73 -22.18
N LEU A 317 -9.71 -14.65 -21.09
CA LEU A 317 -11.16 -14.81 -21.13
C LEU A 317 -11.82 -13.69 -21.96
N ASP A 318 -11.37 -12.45 -21.85
CA ASP A 318 -11.88 -11.32 -22.64
C ASP A 318 -11.63 -11.46 -24.15
N LYS A 319 -10.60 -12.22 -24.54
CA LYS A 319 -10.36 -12.59 -25.94
C LYS A 319 -11.22 -13.75 -26.44
N GLY A 320 -12.08 -14.32 -25.58
CA GLY A 320 -12.90 -15.48 -25.88
C GLY A 320 -12.15 -16.81 -25.84
N GLU A 321 -10.95 -16.86 -25.26
CA GLU A 321 -10.18 -18.09 -25.10
C GLU A 321 -10.82 -18.95 -24.00
N GLN A 322 -11.19 -20.19 -24.35
CA GLN A 322 -11.93 -21.09 -23.46
C GLN A 322 -11.05 -22.00 -22.62
N LYS A 323 -9.75 -22.06 -22.92
CA LYS A 323 -8.79 -22.96 -22.26
C LYS A 323 -7.49 -22.23 -22.02
N GLY A 324 -6.84 -22.56 -20.88
CA GLY A 324 -5.52 -22.02 -20.55
C GLY A 324 -4.82 -22.91 -19.53
N ILE A 325 -3.50 -22.75 -19.43
CA ILE A 325 -2.66 -23.42 -18.44
C ILE A 325 -1.94 -22.35 -17.64
N ILE A 326 -2.05 -22.42 -16.30
CA ILE A 326 -1.29 -21.61 -15.39
C ILE A 326 -0.12 -22.44 -14.88
N TRP A 327 1.08 -22.10 -15.31
CA TRP A 327 2.27 -22.80 -14.89
C TRP A 327 2.95 -22.05 -13.74
N HIS A 328 2.77 -22.56 -12.54
CA HIS A 328 3.38 -22.02 -11.33
C HIS A 328 4.22 -23.09 -10.61
N THR A 329 5.36 -22.68 -10.06
CA THR A 329 6.21 -23.55 -9.24
C THR A 329 5.49 -24.03 -7.98
N GLN A 330 5.96 -25.10 -7.37
CA GLN A 330 5.46 -25.57 -6.08
C GLN A 330 5.69 -24.47 -5.01
N GLY A 331 4.73 -24.28 -4.12
CA GLY A 331 4.81 -23.25 -3.07
C GLY A 331 4.54 -21.81 -3.53
N SER A 332 4.20 -21.56 -4.80
CA SER A 332 3.85 -20.23 -5.32
C SER A 332 2.49 -19.71 -4.84
N GLY A 333 1.71 -20.52 -4.13
CA GLY A 333 0.40 -20.15 -3.61
C GLY A 333 -0.74 -20.34 -4.63
N LYS A 334 -0.77 -21.46 -5.34
CA LYS A 334 -1.84 -21.80 -6.31
C LYS A 334 -3.24 -21.81 -5.69
N THR A 335 -3.40 -22.31 -4.47
CA THR A 335 -4.68 -22.31 -3.73
C THR A 335 -5.15 -20.88 -3.45
N ALA A 336 -4.24 -20.00 -3.00
CA ALA A 336 -4.56 -18.59 -2.79
C ALA A 336 -4.90 -17.89 -4.11
N LEU A 337 -4.23 -18.24 -5.23
CA LEU A 337 -4.59 -17.73 -6.56
C LEU A 337 -6.04 -18.10 -6.92
N ALA A 338 -6.46 -19.33 -6.66
CA ALA A 338 -7.84 -19.76 -6.90
C ALA A 338 -8.85 -18.88 -6.13
N TYR A 339 -8.60 -18.66 -4.84
CA TYR A 339 -9.42 -17.77 -4.01
C TYR A 339 -9.49 -16.33 -4.55
N PHE A 340 -8.33 -15.74 -4.89
CA PHE A 340 -8.28 -14.39 -5.43
C PHE A 340 -8.97 -14.27 -6.80
N ASN A 341 -8.87 -15.30 -7.64
CA ASN A 341 -9.56 -15.34 -8.93
C ASN A 341 -11.08 -15.37 -8.75
N VAL A 342 -11.61 -16.19 -7.81
CA VAL A 342 -13.04 -16.19 -7.49
C VAL A 342 -13.49 -14.79 -7.09
N LYS A 343 -12.79 -14.17 -6.13
CA LYS A 343 -13.11 -12.81 -5.64
C LYS A 343 -13.08 -11.77 -6.77
N TYR A 344 -12.03 -11.77 -7.56
CA TYR A 344 -11.83 -10.79 -8.62
C TYR A 344 -12.77 -10.98 -9.80
N LEU A 345 -12.83 -12.20 -10.37
CA LEU A 345 -13.61 -12.48 -11.58
C LEU A 345 -15.10 -12.43 -11.31
N THR A 346 -15.56 -12.76 -10.09
CA THR A 346 -16.96 -12.56 -9.71
C THR A 346 -17.37 -11.09 -9.84
N ASP A 347 -16.59 -10.19 -9.23
CA ASP A 347 -16.88 -8.75 -9.30
C ASP A 347 -16.76 -8.23 -10.74
N TYR A 348 -15.69 -8.61 -11.44
CA TYR A 348 -15.40 -8.17 -12.81
C TYR A 348 -16.53 -8.54 -13.79
N TYR A 349 -17.01 -9.78 -13.78
CA TYR A 349 -18.08 -10.23 -14.66
C TYR A 349 -19.47 -9.80 -14.18
N SER A 350 -19.69 -9.66 -12.88
CA SER A 350 -20.94 -9.11 -12.36
C SER A 350 -21.22 -7.70 -12.85
N GLN A 351 -20.18 -6.87 -13.02
CA GLN A 351 -20.31 -5.53 -13.60
C GLN A 351 -20.72 -5.56 -15.09
N GLN A 352 -20.53 -6.69 -15.76
CA GLN A 352 -20.95 -6.94 -17.15
C GLN A 352 -22.30 -7.67 -17.23
N GLY A 353 -22.99 -7.88 -16.10
CA GLY A 353 -24.25 -8.61 -16.04
C GLY A 353 -24.12 -10.13 -16.15
N ILE A 354 -22.90 -10.65 -15.98
CA ILE A 354 -22.59 -12.09 -16.05
C ILE A 354 -22.39 -12.62 -14.63
N VAL A 355 -23.06 -13.75 -14.31
CA VAL A 355 -22.87 -14.47 -13.05
C VAL A 355 -21.92 -15.64 -13.27
N PRO A 356 -20.63 -15.53 -12.93
CA PRO A 356 -19.67 -16.60 -13.14
C PRO A 356 -19.88 -17.73 -12.12
N GLN A 357 -19.65 -18.97 -12.55
CA GLN A 357 -19.62 -20.16 -11.69
C GLN A 357 -18.21 -20.76 -11.72
N PHE A 358 -17.74 -21.19 -10.55
CA PHE A 358 -16.40 -21.75 -10.40
C PHE A 358 -16.49 -23.19 -9.91
N PHE A 359 -15.80 -24.09 -10.59
CA PHE A 359 -15.69 -25.49 -10.22
C PHE A 359 -14.22 -25.82 -9.98
N PHE A 360 -13.88 -26.31 -8.77
CA PHE A 360 -12.55 -26.75 -8.40
C PHE A 360 -12.50 -28.26 -8.39
N ILE A 361 -11.70 -28.83 -9.28
CA ILE A 361 -11.47 -30.28 -9.34
C ILE A 361 -10.08 -30.54 -8.78
N VAL A 362 -10.00 -31.32 -7.71
CA VAL A 362 -8.76 -31.70 -7.03
C VAL A 362 -8.67 -33.22 -6.97
N ASP A 363 -7.47 -33.73 -7.13
CA ASP A 363 -7.19 -35.18 -7.15
C ASP A 363 -6.82 -35.76 -5.78
N ARG A 364 -6.66 -34.87 -4.75
CA ARG A 364 -6.23 -35.25 -3.42
C ARG A 364 -7.10 -34.61 -2.34
N ILE A 365 -7.45 -35.39 -1.32
CA ILE A 365 -8.33 -34.97 -0.21
C ILE A 365 -7.72 -33.81 0.59
N ASP A 366 -6.41 -33.83 0.84
CA ASP A 366 -5.71 -32.75 1.54
C ASP A 366 -5.78 -31.40 0.80
N LEU A 367 -5.83 -31.40 -0.53
CA LEU A 367 -6.06 -30.21 -1.33
C LEU A 367 -7.51 -29.70 -1.23
N LEU A 368 -8.47 -30.62 -1.10
CA LEU A 368 -9.87 -30.25 -0.87
C LEU A 368 -10.05 -29.55 0.47
N GLU A 369 -9.46 -30.10 1.54
CA GLU A 369 -9.50 -29.48 2.87
C GLU A 369 -8.83 -28.09 2.90
N GLN A 370 -7.76 -27.90 2.14
CA GLN A 370 -7.12 -26.59 2.00
C GLN A 370 -7.98 -25.59 1.22
N ALA A 371 -8.78 -26.03 0.28
CA ALA A 371 -9.65 -25.17 -0.51
C ALA A 371 -10.94 -24.77 0.22
N GLN A 372 -11.34 -25.53 1.26
CA GLN A 372 -12.53 -25.25 2.09
C GLN A 372 -12.26 -24.29 3.25
N LYS A 373 -11.01 -24.09 3.62
CA LYS A 373 -10.56 -23.16 4.68
C LYS A 373 -10.31 -21.75 4.11
#